data_78298a6a67a425d871f00bce45beb01b
#
_entry.id   78298a6a67a425d871f00bce45beb01b
#
_cell.length_a   1.000
_cell.length_b   1.000
_cell.length_c   1.000
_cell.angle_alpha   90.00
_cell.angle_beta   90.00
_cell.angle_gamma   90.00
#
_symmetry.space_group_name_H-M   'P 1'
#
loop_
_entity.id
_entity.type
_entity.pdbx_description
1 polymer ?
#
loop_
_entity_poly.entity_id
_entity_poly.type
_entity_poly.pdbx_seq_one_letter_code
_entity_poly.pdbx_strand_id
1 'polypeptide(L)'
;LCNNTPTAAVNFSTIYTGGSVVYNWVNNTPSIGLAATGSGNIASFVATNATNAPVTATITVTPTFTNGSVSCVGTSSTFTITVNPTGNVNAISNQILCANTTTLPIVFTSGVSGTTYSWVNNNPTIGLAASGTGNIPSFVTANNITNAIAATITVTPTSPNGCTGLPITFTITVNPIATVNAVANQVLCNGSSTAAVAFSSPTTGGNIIYSWTNSAPSIGLAANGIGNLPTFIAINTTTAPVVATITVTPTFVNGVSCVGTPTTFTITVNPTATVNAVANQVLCNGSPSTAIAFTS
;
A
#
# COMPACT_ATOMS: atom_id res chain seq x y z
N LEU A 1 29.98 -7.97 20.79
CA LEU A 1 28.82 -8.85 20.92
C LEU A 1 27.57 -8.08 20.55
N CYS A 2 26.52 -8.76 20.09
CA CYS A 2 25.21 -8.15 19.85
C CYS A 2 24.26 -8.40 21.02
N ASN A 3 23.35 -7.48 21.25
CA ASN A 3 22.25 -7.67 22.20
C ASN A 3 21.47 -8.98 21.89
N ASN A 4 21.08 -9.67 22.93
CA ASN A 4 20.38 -10.98 22.89
C ASN A 4 21.17 -12.12 22.25
N THR A 5 22.51 -12.03 22.17
CA THR A 5 23.35 -13.16 21.71
C THR A 5 24.09 -13.81 22.86
N PRO A 6 24.31 -15.14 22.82
CA PRO A 6 25.12 -15.82 23.82
C PRO A 6 26.60 -15.42 23.70
N THR A 7 27.27 -15.27 24.81
CA THR A 7 28.72 -15.05 24.88
C THR A 7 29.47 -16.37 24.82
N ALA A 8 30.75 -16.35 24.48
CA ALA A 8 31.65 -17.46 24.80
C ALA A 8 31.95 -17.48 26.32
N ALA A 9 32.27 -18.65 26.87
CA ALA A 9 32.77 -18.74 28.20
C ALA A 9 34.20 -18.14 28.29
N VAL A 10 34.54 -17.51 29.42
CA VAL A 10 35.90 -17.01 29.71
C VAL A 10 36.54 -17.92 30.73
N ASN A 11 37.58 -18.63 30.32
CA ASN A 11 38.33 -19.56 31.18
C ASN A 11 39.61 -18.90 31.68
N PHE A 12 39.80 -18.90 32.99
CA PHE A 12 41.00 -18.45 33.62
C PHE A 12 41.95 -19.63 33.88
N SER A 13 43.25 -19.40 33.72
CA SER A 13 44.27 -20.41 33.91
C SER A 13 45.49 -19.85 34.71
N THR A 14 46.22 -20.73 35.34
CA THR A 14 47.44 -20.39 36.08
C THR A 14 48.57 -21.32 35.72
N ILE A 15 49.80 -20.81 35.82
CA ILE A 15 51.04 -21.62 35.73
C ILE A 15 51.55 -22.08 37.11
N TYR A 16 50.93 -21.58 38.20
CA TYR A 16 51.35 -21.94 39.55
C TYR A 16 50.89 -23.34 39.95
N THR A 17 51.80 -24.09 40.58
CA THR A 17 51.59 -25.45 41.04
C THR A 17 51.80 -25.55 42.56
N GLY A 18 51.42 -26.66 43.19
CA GLY A 18 51.62 -26.88 44.62
C GLY A 18 50.53 -26.26 45.53
N GLY A 19 49.46 -25.75 44.94
CA GLY A 19 48.29 -25.20 45.64
C GLY A 19 47.11 -25.06 44.71
N SER A 20 46.06 -24.34 45.13
CA SER A 20 44.87 -24.03 44.34
C SER A 20 44.78 -22.53 44.05
N VAL A 21 44.27 -22.14 42.87
CA VAL A 21 43.98 -20.75 42.51
C VAL A 21 42.49 -20.58 42.32
N VAL A 22 41.93 -19.61 43.04
CA VAL A 22 40.56 -19.14 42.85
C VAL A 22 40.60 -17.78 42.20
N TYR A 23 39.80 -17.56 41.17
CA TYR A 23 39.64 -16.30 40.48
C TYR A 23 38.34 -15.65 40.91
N ASN A 24 38.43 -14.53 41.66
CA ASN A 24 37.27 -13.73 41.99
C ASN A 24 37.18 -12.58 40.99
N TRP A 25 36.01 -12.30 40.46
CA TRP A 25 35.84 -11.23 39.50
C TRP A 25 34.69 -10.29 39.87
N VAL A 26 34.85 -9.04 39.42
CA VAL A 26 33.88 -7.96 39.60
C VAL A 26 33.55 -7.39 38.22
N ASN A 27 32.29 -7.23 37.93
CA ASN A 27 31.73 -6.57 36.72
C ASN A 27 31.17 -5.21 37.13
N ASN A 28 31.68 -4.15 36.56
CA ASN A 28 31.21 -2.79 36.86
C ASN A 28 29.87 -2.40 36.18
N THR A 29 29.40 -3.24 35.24
CA THR A 29 28.20 -2.93 34.43
C THR A 29 27.32 -4.20 34.29
N PRO A 30 26.62 -4.63 35.36
CA PRO A 30 25.81 -5.86 35.32
C PRO A 30 24.70 -5.87 34.29
N SER A 31 24.30 -4.70 33.78
CA SER A 31 23.27 -4.55 32.74
C SER A 31 23.63 -5.24 31.43
N ILE A 32 24.90 -5.68 31.23
CA ILE A 32 25.27 -6.49 30.07
C ILE A 32 24.81 -7.95 30.14
N GLY A 33 24.13 -8.36 31.23
CA GLY A 33 23.64 -9.74 31.44
C GLY A 33 24.55 -10.61 32.26
N LEU A 34 25.74 -10.13 32.68
CA LEU A 34 26.67 -10.81 33.58
C LEU A 34 26.48 -10.29 35.02
N ALA A 35 26.46 -11.17 36.02
CA ALA A 35 26.37 -10.79 37.43
C ALA A 35 27.44 -9.77 37.83
N ALA A 36 27.19 -8.97 38.87
CA ALA A 36 28.13 -7.96 39.36
C ALA A 36 29.43 -8.56 39.91
N THR A 37 29.40 -9.79 40.47
CA THR A 37 30.56 -10.52 41.03
C THR A 37 30.40 -11.99 40.75
N GLY A 38 31.52 -12.69 40.77
CA GLY A 38 31.53 -14.18 40.73
C GLY A 38 32.90 -14.74 41.05
N SER A 39 32.97 -16.06 41.02
CA SER A 39 34.17 -16.86 41.36
C SER A 39 34.35 -17.96 40.31
N GLY A 40 35.60 -18.30 39.97
CA GLY A 40 35.95 -19.26 38.93
C GLY A 40 35.78 -18.67 37.53
N ASN A 41 35.66 -19.57 36.54
CA ASN A 41 35.44 -19.16 35.13
C ASN A 41 34.10 -18.45 34.95
N ILE A 42 34.03 -17.57 33.94
CA ILE A 42 32.77 -16.96 33.57
C ILE A 42 32.09 -17.87 32.52
N ALA A 43 30.96 -18.44 32.91
CA ALA A 43 30.16 -19.26 32.00
C ALA A 43 29.58 -18.38 30.87
N SER A 44 29.19 -19.01 29.76
CA SER A 44 28.41 -18.33 28.71
C SER A 44 27.11 -17.75 29.30
N PHE A 45 26.81 -16.50 28.94
CA PHE A 45 25.58 -15.82 29.33
C PHE A 45 25.00 -15.11 28.11
N VAL A 46 23.75 -14.68 28.17
CA VAL A 46 23.11 -13.91 27.13
C VAL A 46 23.49 -12.43 27.32
N ALA A 47 24.19 -11.85 26.34
CA ALA A 47 24.57 -10.44 26.36
C ALA A 47 23.33 -9.57 26.20
N THR A 48 23.15 -8.56 27.06
CA THR A 48 22.01 -7.64 27.02
C THR A 48 22.46 -6.19 26.87
N ASN A 49 21.74 -5.44 26.03
CA ASN A 49 21.89 -4.00 25.89
C ASN A 49 20.53 -3.40 25.53
N ALA A 50 19.87 -2.81 26.50
CA ALA A 50 18.57 -2.15 26.34
C ALA A 50 18.68 -0.68 25.87
N THR A 51 19.91 -0.20 25.57
CA THR A 51 20.14 1.19 25.14
C THR A 51 20.34 1.29 23.63
N ASN A 52 20.40 2.50 23.12
CA ASN A 52 20.65 2.77 21.69
C ASN A 52 22.13 2.97 21.33
N ALA A 53 23.03 2.78 22.31
CA ALA A 53 24.48 2.94 22.13
C ALA A 53 25.22 1.68 22.66
N PRO A 54 26.45 1.38 22.22
CA PRO A 54 27.25 0.31 22.79
C PRO A 54 27.44 0.49 24.29
N VAL A 55 27.27 -0.61 25.05
CA VAL A 55 27.54 -0.66 26.50
C VAL A 55 28.77 -1.51 26.72
N THR A 56 29.78 -0.94 27.40
CA THR A 56 31.04 -1.63 27.72
C THR A 56 31.15 -1.87 29.21
N ALA A 57 31.30 -3.11 29.60
CA ALA A 57 31.63 -3.51 30.97
C ALA A 57 33.11 -3.76 31.11
N THR A 58 33.68 -3.36 32.24
CA THR A 58 35.04 -3.73 32.66
C THR A 58 34.95 -4.80 33.70
N ILE A 59 35.57 -5.96 33.43
CA ILE A 59 35.67 -7.08 34.34
C ILE A 59 37.05 -7.05 34.97
N THR A 60 37.10 -6.92 36.31
CA THR A 60 38.30 -7.02 37.10
C THR A 60 38.43 -8.38 37.73
N VAL A 61 39.48 -9.12 37.45
CA VAL A 61 39.73 -10.48 37.94
C VAL A 61 40.92 -10.46 38.91
N THR A 62 40.69 -10.98 40.10
CA THR A 62 41.72 -11.06 41.16
C THR A 62 41.97 -12.55 41.51
N PRO A 63 43.16 -13.09 41.20
CA PRO A 63 43.48 -14.46 41.57
C PRO A 63 43.88 -14.52 43.06
N THR A 64 43.54 -15.61 43.75
CA THR A 64 43.98 -15.91 45.09
C THR A 64 44.58 -17.33 45.11
N PHE A 65 45.88 -17.41 45.37
CA PHE A 65 46.58 -18.69 45.52
C PHE A 65 46.53 -19.18 46.98
N THR A 66 46.15 -20.43 47.20
CA THR A 66 46.05 -21.04 48.53
C THR A 66 46.87 -22.31 48.59
N ASN A 67 47.72 -22.41 49.58
CA ASN A 67 48.47 -23.63 49.93
C ASN A 67 48.35 -23.88 51.44
N GLY A 68 47.77 -25.01 51.82
CA GLY A 68 47.38 -25.30 53.19
C GLY A 68 46.38 -24.25 53.72
N SER A 69 46.71 -23.62 54.85
CA SER A 69 45.87 -22.58 55.48
C SER A 69 46.23 -21.15 55.09
N VAL A 70 47.22 -20.98 54.20
CA VAL A 70 47.73 -19.64 53.80
C VAL A 70 47.18 -19.27 52.41
N SER A 71 46.56 -18.11 52.31
CA SER A 71 46.09 -17.54 51.07
C SER A 71 46.81 -16.27 50.71
N CYS A 72 47.29 -16.15 49.45
CA CYS A 72 48.00 -15.00 48.91
C CYS A 72 47.18 -14.43 47.76
N VAL A 73 46.75 -13.15 47.91
CA VAL A 73 46.02 -12.42 46.85
C VAL A 73 47.04 -11.93 45.83
N GLY A 74 46.82 -12.26 44.57
CA GLY A 74 47.64 -11.83 43.45
C GLY A 74 47.20 -10.47 42.86
N THR A 75 47.96 -10.00 41.85
CA THR A 75 47.64 -8.77 41.14
C THR A 75 46.40 -8.96 40.29
N SER A 76 45.47 -8.00 40.35
CA SER A 76 44.27 -8.00 39.55
C SER A 76 44.59 -7.66 38.07
N SER A 77 43.83 -8.27 37.17
CA SER A 77 43.84 -7.95 35.71
C SER A 77 42.45 -7.55 35.25
N THR A 78 42.38 -6.78 34.20
CA THR A 78 41.12 -6.29 33.65
C THR A 78 40.96 -6.68 32.20
N PHE A 79 39.72 -6.90 31.75
CA PHE A 79 39.33 -6.96 30.35
C PHE A 79 37.91 -6.37 30.17
N THR A 80 37.54 -6.11 28.93
CA THR A 80 36.26 -5.47 28.63
C THR A 80 35.35 -6.40 27.82
N ILE A 81 34.03 -6.27 28.04
CA ILE A 81 32.99 -6.89 27.25
C ILE A 81 32.10 -5.74 26.73
N THR A 82 32.08 -5.57 25.40
CA THR A 82 31.20 -4.56 24.76
C THR A 82 30.02 -5.27 24.13
N VAL A 83 28.82 -4.81 24.49
CA VAL A 83 27.55 -5.28 23.92
C VAL A 83 26.94 -4.16 23.07
N ASN A 84 26.87 -4.40 21.78
CA ASN A 84 26.29 -3.48 20.81
C ASN A 84 24.76 -3.59 20.78
N PRO A 85 24.02 -2.49 20.59
CA PRO A 85 22.58 -2.55 20.40
C PRO A 85 22.26 -3.20 19.07
N THR A 86 21.10 -3.84 18.96
CA THR A 86 20.51 -4.24 17.67
C THR A 86 19.79 -3.05 17.05
N GLY A 87 19.83 -2.93 15.74
CA GLY A 87 19.03 -1.95 15.02
C GLY A 87 17.53 -2.21 15.24
N ASN A 88 16.73 -1.18 15.16
CA ASN A 88 15.27 -1.29 15.15
C ASN A 88 14.69 -0.51 13.97
N VAL A 89 13.42 -0.75 13.64
CA VAL A 89 12.65 0.06 12.69
C VAL A 89 11.44 0.60 13.43
N ASN A 90 11.22 1.91 13.38
CA ASN A 90 10.02 2.51 13.91
C ASN A 90 8.79 2.07 13.08
N ALA A 91 7.63 2.00 13.72
CA ALA A 91 6.41 1.52 13.07
C ALA A 91 6.06 2.32 11.81
N ILE A 92 5.63 1.61 10.78
CA ILE A 92 5.21 2.16 9.49
C ILE A 92 3.75 1.77 9.27
N SER A 93 2.92 2.74 8.89
CA SER A 93 1.51 2.50 8.62
C SER A 93 1.32 1.79 7.29
N ASN A 94 0.32 0.90 7.24
CA ASN A 94 -0.15 0.31 5.99
C ASN A 94 -0.66 1.39 5.04
N GLN A 95 -0.52 1.17 3.73
CA GLN A 95 -0.94 2.10 2.68
C GLN A 95 -1.96 1.45 1.75
N ILE A 96 -2.94 2.25 1.31
CA ILE A 96 -3.88 1.88 0.25
C ILE A 96 -3.79 2.96 -0.82
N LEU A 97 -3.50 2.56 -2.04
CA LEU A 97 -3.18 3.45 -3.15
C LEU A 97 -3.97 3.03 -4.40
N CYS A 98 -4.13 3.95 -5.34
CA CYS A 98 -4.67 3.61 -6.66
C CYS A 98 -3.54 3.18 -7.61
N ALA A 99 -3.82 2.29 -8.53
CA ALA A 99 -2.90 1.97 -9.61
C ALA A 99 -2.56 3.22 -10.46
N ASN A 100 -1.39 3.21 -11.09
CA ASN A 100 -0.86 4.29 -11.92
C ASN A 100 -0.66 5.63 -11.17
N THR A 101 -0.50 5.58 -9.84
CA THR A 101 -0.15 6.78 -9.03
C THR A 101 1.29 6.70 -8.56
N THR A 102 1.95 7.85 -8.45
CA THR A 102 3.30 7.94 -7.88
C THR A 102 3.21 8.02 -6.36
N THR A 103 3.92 7.14 -5.66
CA THR A 103 3.99 7.13 -4.19
C THR A 103 4.90 8.23 -3.68
N LEU A 104 4.76 8.56 -2.40
CA LEU A 104 5.82 9.25 -1.66
C LEU A 104 6.91 8.25 -1.26
N PRO A 105 8.17 8.71 -1.05
CA PRO A 105 9.20 7.86 -0.47
C PRO A 105 8.80 7.37 0.92
N ILE A 106 9.15 6.11 1.25
CA ILE A 106 8.97 5.56 2.61
C ILE A 106 10.33 5.63 3.32
N VAL A 107 10.40 6.45 4.35
CA VAL A 107 11.62 6.69 5.12
C VAL A 107 11.61 5.80 6.36
N PHE A 108 12.66 4.99 6.53
CA PHE A 108 12.88 4.18 7.72
C PHE A 108 13.67 4.96 8.76
N THR A 109 13.30 4.81 10.02
CA THR A 109 13.97 5.45 11.16
C THR A 109 14.22 4.45 12.27
N SER A 110 15.27 4.69 13.07
CA SER A 110 15.69 3.85 14.19
C SER A 110 16.10 4.72 15.37
N GLY A 111 15.93 4.18 16.59
CA GLY A 111 16.54 4.77 17.79
C GLY A 111 18.08 4.62 17.80
N VAL A 112 18.63 3.61 17.12
CA VAL A 112 20.08 3.37 17.00
C VAL A 112 20.62 4.16 15.81
N SER A 113 21.45 5.15 16.06
CA SER A 113 22.06 5.99 15.01
C SER A 113 22.89 5.17 14.04
N GLY A 114 22.83 5.48 12.74
CA GLY A 114 23.58 4.79 11.69
C GLY A 114 23.03 3.42 11.31
N THR A 115 21.82 3.06 11.78
CA THR A 115 21.15 1.82 11.35
C THR A 115 20.90 1.83 9.84
N THR A 116 21.26 0.76 9.17
CA THR A 116 20.96 0.49 7.77
C THR A 116 19.77 -0.45 7.67
N TYR A 117 19.10 -0.46 6.51
CA TYR A 117 17.89 -1.24 6.28
C TYR A 117 18.02 -2.05 5.00
N SER A 118 17.55 -3.29 5.04
CA SER A 118 17.22 -4.07 3.85
C SER A 118 15.75 -4.39 3.87
N TRP A 119 15.12 -4.49 2.70
CA TRP A 119 13.70 -4.81 2.63
C TRP A 119 13.42 -5.80 1.51
N VAL A 120 12.37 -6.58 1.71
CA VAL A 120 11.84 -7.56 0.74
C VAL A 120 10.37 -7.30 0.53
N ASN A 121 9.94 -7.32 -0.73
CA ASN A 121 8.57 -7.19 -1.18
C ASN A 121 8.09 -8.56 -1.70
N ASN A 122 7.06 -9.12 -1.12
CA ASN A 122 6.53 -10.43 -1.51
C ASN A 122 5.70 -10.41 -2.79
N ASN A 123 5.33 -9.20 -3.28
CA ASN A 123 4.51 -9.05 -4.49
C ASN A 123 4.99 -7.87 -5.36
N PRO A 124 6.01 -8.05 -6.22
CA PRO A 124 6.54 -6.97 -7.07
C PRO A 124 5.56 -6.43 -8.12
N THR A 125 4.44 -7.13 -8.35
CA THR A 125 3.43 -6.68 -9.33
C THR A 125 2.76 -5.35 -8.96
N ILE A 126 2.93 -4.89 -7.69
CA ILE A 126 2.48 -3.56 -7.27
C ILE A 126 3.31 -2.40 -7.86
N GLY A 127 4.38 -2.67 -8.62
CA GLY A 127 5.30 -1.69 -9.20
C GLY A 127 6.54 -1.40 -8.38
N LEU A 128 6.68 -1.99 -7.18
CA LEU A 128 7.88 -1.91 -6.34
C LEU A 128 8.78 -3.12 -6.58
N ALA A 129 10.10 -2.93 -6.66
CA ALA A 129 11.07 -4.01 -6.79
C ALA A 129 10.89 -5.09 -5.69
N ALA A 130 11.34 -6.33 -5.96
CA ALA A 130 11.24 -7.45 -5.03
C ALA A 130 12.08 -7.26 -3.75
N SER A 131 13.13 -6.45 -3.78
CA SER A 131 13.98 -6.15 -2.63
C SER A 131 14.77 -4.87 -2.87
N GLY A 132 15.33 -4.31 -1.79
CA GLY A 132 16.23 -3.17 -1.84
C GLY A 132 16.90 -2.89 -0.51
N THR A 133 17.70 -1.83 -0.48
CA THR A 133 18.42 -1.34 0.70
C THR A 133 18.14 0.14 0.94
N GLY A 134 18.26 0.59 2.19
CA GLY A 134 17.90 1.95 2.57
C GLY A 134 16.39 2.20 2.50
N ASN A 135 16.00 3.46 2.33
CA ASN A 135 14.60 3.87 2.19
C ASN A 135 14.00 3.34 0.88
N ILE A 136 12.68 3.18 0.86
CA ILE A 136 11.99 2.88 -0.40
C ILE A 136 11.78 4.21 -1.15
N PRO A 137 12.35 4.37 -2.36
CA PRO A 137 12.13 5.57 -3.17
C PRO A 137 10.67 5.64 -3.64
N SER A 138 10.25 6.81 -4.12
CA SER A 138 8.97 6.90 -4.82
C SER A 138 8.96 5.98 -6.04
N PHE A 139 7.81 5.33 -6.28
CA PHE A 139 7.60 4.46 -7.44
C PHE A 139 6.18 4.66 -7.97
N VAL A 140 5.94 4.22 -9.20
CA VAL A 140 4.59 4.22 -9.79
C VAL A 140 3.93 2.89 -9.43
N THR A 141 2.77 2.97 -8.77
CA THR A 141 1.98 1.79 -8.42
C THR A 141 1.41 1.12 -9.66
N ALA A 142 1.36 -0.20 -9.67
CA ALA A 142 0.77 -1.00 -10.75
C ALA A 142 -0.26 -1.99 -10.19
N ASN A 143 -1.38 -2.13 -10.90
CA ASN A 143 -2.33 -3.20 -10.70
C ASN A 143 -3.08 -3.43 -12.03
N ASN A 144 -2.74 -4.52 -12.71
CA ASN A 144 -3.27 -4.87 -14.04
C ASN A 144 -4.39 -5.91 -13.98
N ILE A 145 -4.91 -6.21 -12.79
CA ILE A 145 -6.02 -7.13 -12.61
C ILE A 145 -7.26 -6.40 -12.07
N THR A 146 -8.38 -7.10 -12.00
CA THR A 146 -9.69 -6.51 -11.63
C THR A 146 -9.93 -6.40 -10.13
N ASN A 147 -9.05 -6.98 -9.30
CA ASN A 147 -9.14 -6.93 -7.83
C ASN A 147 -8.01 -6.10 -7.23
N ALA A 148 -8.21 -5.57 -6.02
CA ALA A 148 -7.11 -5.01 -5.25
C ALA A 148 -6.02 -6.07 -5.00
N ILE A 149 -4.75 -5.67 -5.14
CA ILE A 149 -3.59 -6.50 -4.80
C ILE A 149 -2.86 -5.92 -3.61
N ALA A 150 -2.35 -6.79 -2.76
CA ALA A 150 -1.56 -6.38 -1.61
C ALA A 150 -0.15 -6.96 -1.68
N ALA A 151 0.81 -6.18 -1.23
CA ALA A 151 2.18 -6.59 -0.99
C ALA A 151 2.52 -6.41 0.48
N THR A 152 3.20 -7.40 1.07
CA THR A 152 3.81 -7.30 2.39
C THR A 152 5.28 -6.96 2.22
N ILE A 153 5.68 -5.85 2.81
CA ILE A 153 7.06 -5.40 2.85
C ILE A 153 7.65 -5.79 4.21
N THR A 154 8.71 -6.57 4.19
CA THR A 154 9.48 -6.95 5.37
C THR A 154 10.75 -6.14 5.42
N VAL A 155 10.98 -5.37 6.48
CA VAL A 155 12.14 -4.51 6.66
C VAL A 155 13.01 -5.03 7.79
N THR A 156 14.28 -5.28 7.51
CA THR A 156 15.27 -5.79 8.45
C THR A 156 16.32 -4.70 8.74
N PRO A 157 16.44 -4.24 10.00
CA PRO A 157 17.44 -3.26 10.39
C PRO A 157 18.77 -3.92 10.77
N THR A 158 19.88 -3.24 10.49
CA THR A 158 21.21 -3.65 10.94
C THR A 158 21.93 -2.45 11.52
N SER A 159 22.40 -2.53 12.77
CA SER A 159 23.17 -1.46 13.41
C SER A 159 24.55 -1.32 12.77
N PRO A 160 25.28 -0.18 12.99
CA PRO A 160 26.61 0.05 12.43
C PRO A 160 27.64 -1.03 12.78
N ASN A 161 27.45 -1.69 13.92
CA ASN A 161 28.32 -2.78 14.39
C ASN A 161 27.91 -4.17 13.86
N GLY A 162 27.04 -4.24 12.86
CA GLY A 162 26.63 -5.47 12.22
C GLY A 162 25.57 -6.28 12.99
N CYS A 163 24.97 -5.71 14.06
CA CYS A 163 23.92 -6.38 14.82
C CYS A 163 22.58 -6.21 14.15
N THR A 164 22.05 -7.29 13.59
CA THR A 164 20.74 -7.35 12.95
C THR A 164 19.64 -7.37 14.00
N GLY A 165 18.65 -6.50 13.86
CA GLY A 165 17.48 -6.43 14.72
C GLY A 165 16.31 -7.27 14.21
N LEU A 166 15.20 -7.24 14.96
CA LEU A 166 13.98 -7.90 14.54
C LEU A 166 13.35 -7.18 13.33
N PRO A 167 12.95 -7.91 12.29
CA PRO A 167 12.27 -7.32 11.16
C PRO A 167 10.86 -6.87 11.55
N ILE A 168 10.37 -5.83 10.87
CA ILE A 168 8.97 -5.42 10.92
C ILE A 168 8.32 -5.61 9.55
N THR A 169 7.00 -5.67 9.52
CA THR A 169 6.23 -5.75 8.28
C THR A 169 5.18 -4.65 8.23
N PHE A 170 4.88 -4.19 7.02
CA PHE A 170 3.72 -3.36 6.69
C PHE A 170 3.20 -3.74 5.31
N THR A 171 1.97 -3.33 4.98
CA THR A 171 1.34 -3.67 3.70
C THR A 171 1.15 -2.44 2.82
N ILE A 172 1.29 -2.65 1.51
CA ILE A 172 0.89 -1.70 0.48
C ILE A 172 -0.19 -2.41 -0.36
N THR A 173 -1.40 -1.87 -0.33
CA THR A 173 -2.53 -2.35 -1.14
C THR A 173 -2.70 -1.41 -2.32
N VAL A 174 -2.77 -1.95 -3.54
CA VAL A 174 -2.99 -1.17 -4.76
C VAL A 174 -4.34 -1.55 -5.35
N ASN A 175 -5.25 -0.59 -5.35
CA ASN A 175 -6.57 -0.72 -5.95
C ASN A 175 -6.48 -0.66 -7.48
N PRO A 176 -7.32 -1.42 -8.21
CA PRO A 176 -7.35 -1.39 -9.67
C PRO A 176 -7.96 -0.10 -10.21
N ILE A 177 -7.73 0.19 -11.49
CA ILE A 177 -8.47 1.17 -12.26
C ILE A 177 -9.75 0.50 -12.80
N ALA A 178 -10.91 0.92 -12.30
CA ALA A 178 -12.18 0.35 -12.72
C ALA A 178 -12.51 0.73 -14.18
N THR A 179 -13.19 -0.17 -14.88
CA THR A 179 -13.75 0.05 -16.21
C THR A 179 -15.24 -0.22 -16.18
N VAL A 180 -15.98 0.30 -17.18
CA VAL A 180 -17.41 0.02 -17.37
C VAL A 180 -17.58 -0.98 -18.50
N ASN A 181 -18.40 -1.99 -18.30
CA ASN A 181 -18.79 -2.92 -19.38
C ASN A 181 -19.49 -2.15 -20.50
N ALA A 182 -19.33 -2.62 -21.74
CA ALA A 182 -19.91 -1.96 -22.90
C ALA A 182 -21.43 -1.78 -22.74
N VAL A 183 -21.93 -0.60 -23.08
CA VAL A 183 -23.35 -0.23 -23.09
C VAL A 183 -23.79 -0.06 -24.55
N ALA A 184 -24.93 -0.66 -24.91
CA ALA A 184 -25.48 -0.54 -26.25
C ALA A 184 -26.05 0.88 -26.48
N ASN A 185 -25.86 1.41 -27.69
CA ASN A 185 -26.48 2.64 -28.13
C ASN A 185 -28.00 2.48 -28.21
N GLN A 186 -28.74 3.55 -28.01
CA GLN A 186 -30.19 3.60 -28.20
C GLN A 186 -30.56 4.55 -29.34
N VAL A 187 -31.53 4.16 -30.15
CA VAL A 187 -32.11 5.01 -31.20
C VAL A 187 -33.60 4.99 -31.05
N LEU A 188 -34.24 6.15 -30.89
CA LEU A 188 -35.63 6.31 -30.50
C LEU A 188 -36.29 7.41 -31.34
N CYS A 189 -37.62 7.43 -31.39
CA CYS A 189 -38.41 8.54 -31.89
C CYS A 189 -38.72 9.52 -30.74
N ASN A 190 -38.90 10.77 -31.05
CA ASN A 190 -39.45 11.74 -30.12
C ASN A 190 -40.75 11.26 -29.50
N GLY A 191 -40.88 11.43 -28.17
CA GLY A 191 -42.00 10.93 -27.36
C GLY A 191 -41.91 9.48 -26.91
N SER A 192 -40.92 8.69 -27.35
CA SER A 192 -40.75 7.30 -26.93
C SER A 192 -40.02 7.22 -25.59
N SER A 193 -40.31 6.16 -24.79
CA SER A 193 -39.59 5.86 -23.57
C SER A 193 -38.25 5.18 -23.87
N THR A 194 -37.18 5.61 -23.24
CA THR A 194 -35.86 4.96 -23.32
C THR A 194 -35.88 3.66 -22.51
N ALA A 195 -34.94 2.75 -22.80
CA ALA A 195 -34.65 1.65 -21.92
C ALA A 195 -33.77 2.16 -20.75
N ALA A 196 -33.97 1.62 -19.54
CA ALA A 196 -33.05 1.84 -18.42
C ALA A 196 -31.69 1.21 -18.72
N VAL A 197 -30.61 1.83 -18.23
CA VAL A 197 -29.27 1.28 -18.35
C VAL A 197 -28.70 1.00 -16.96
N ALA A 198 -28.49 -0.28 -16.66
CA ALA A 198 -27.75 -0.72 -15.48
C ALA A 198 -26.27 -0.81 -15.84
N PHE A 199 -25.45 0.02 -15.20
CA PHE A 199 -24.00 -0.05 -15.38
C PHE A 199 -23.42 -1.22 -14.60
N SER A 200 -22.41 -1.86 -15.17
CA SER A 200 -21.66 -2.93 -14.54
C SER A 200 -20.17 -2.82 -14.87
N SER A 201 -19.36 -3.48 -14.06
CA SER A 201 -17.89 -3.47 -14.19
C SER A 201 -17.36 -4.88 -13.98
N PRO A 202 -16.25 -5.27 -14.64
CA PRO A 202 -15.54 -6.50 -14.33
C PRO A 202 -14.69 -6.37 -13.05
N THR A 203 -14.51 -5.14 -12.51
CA THR A 203 -13.74 -4.88 -11.31
C THR A 203 -14.51 -5.32 -10.07
N THR A 204 -13.85 -6.06 -9.17
CA THR A 204 -14.44 -6.65 -7.96
C THR A 204 -13.59 -6.36 -6.73
N GLY A 205 -14.07 -6.74 -5.53
CA GLY A 205 -13.32 -6.57 -4.27
C GLY A 205 -13.42 -5.18 -3.64
N GLY A 206 -14.30 -4.33 -4.14
CA GLY A 206 -14.64 -3.02 -3.60
C GLY A 206 -16.01 -2.56 -4.08
N ASN A 207 -16.40 -1.34 -3.70
CA ASN A 207 -17.62 -0.73 -4.19
C ASN A 207 -17.32 0.11 -5.45
N ILE A 208 -18.21 0.04 -6.45
CA ILE A 208 -18.10 0.87 -7.66
C ILE A 208 -19.25 1.85 -7.71
N ILE A 209 -18.90 3.12 -7.79
CA ILE A 209 -19.81 4.24 -7.97
C ILE A 209 -19.70 4.70 -9.41
N TYR A 210 -20.83 4.81 -10.12
CA TYR A 210 -20.86 5.35 -11.47
C TYR A 210 -21.35 6.78 -11.43
N SER A 211 -20.62 7.69 -12.08
CA SER A 211 -21.09 9.03 -12.42
C SER A 211 -21.19 9.14 -13.95
N TRP A 212 -22.15 9.92 -14.44
CA TRP A 212 -22.30 10.11 -15.88
C TRP A 212 -22.59 11.55 -16.24
N THR A 213 -22.24 11.91 -17.46
CA THR A 213 -22.55 13.21 -18.08
C THR A 213 -23.24 12.98 -19.40
N ASN A 214 -24.11 13.92 -19.80
CA ASN A 214 -24.90 13.92 -21.02
C ASN A 214 -24.56 15.18 -21.84
N SER A 215 -24.11 15.01 -23.07
CA SER A 215 -23.72 16.13 -23.96
C SER A 215 -24.90 16.91 -24.50
N ALA A 216 -26.12 16.34 -24.47
CA ALA A 216 -27.33 17.01 -25.04
C ALA A 216 -28.54 16.82 -24.09
N PRO A 217 -28.64 17.60 -22.99
CA PRO A 217 -29.75 17.48 -22.02
C PRO A 217 -31.14 17.73 -22.64
N SER A 218 -31.20 18.37 -23.80
CA SER A 218 -32.43 18.62 -24.54
C SER A 218 -33.19 17.35 -24.94
N ILE A 219 -32.53 16.18 -24.92
CA ILE A 219 -33.20 14.88 -25.18
C ILE A 219 -34.14 14.42 -24.06
N GLY A 220 -34.27 15.17 -22.95
CA GLY A 220 -35.12 14.83 -21.81
C GLY A 220 -34.36 14.14 -20.66
N LEU A 221 -33.04 13.97 -20.77
CA LEU A 221 -32.18 13.43 -19.72
C LEU A 221 -31.35 14.56 -19.08
N ALA A 222 -31.21 14.58 -17.77
CA ALA A 222 -30.36 15.54 -17.05
C ALA A 222 -28.93 15.60 -17.62
N ALA A 223 -28.24 16.73 -17.40
CA ALA A 223 -26.86 16.93 -17.88
C ALA A 223 -25.84 16.00 -17.19
N ASN A 224 -26.11 15.53 -16.00
CA ASN A 224 -25.27 14.60 -15.24
C ASN A 224 -26.11 13.83 -14.21
N GLY A 225 -25.53 12.76 -13.67
CA GLY A 225 -26.12 11.99 -12.59
C GLY A 225 -25.18 10.96 -11.99
N ILE A 226 -25.67 10.24 -10.99
CA ILE A 226 -24.94 9.16 -10.28
C ILE A 226 -25.78 7.89 -10.32
N GLY A 227 -25.14 6.74 -10.38
CA GLY A 227 -25.78 5.43 -10.48
C GLY A 227 -26.25 5.12 -11.89
N ASN A 228 -27.23 4.21 -12.01
CA ASN A 228 -27.80 3.76 -13.27
C ASN A 228 -28.59 4.85 -13.98
N LEU A 229 -28.71 4.75 -15.30
CA LEU A 229 -29.58 5.63 -16.06
C LEU A 229 -31.04 5.15 -15.92
N PRO A 230 -31.95 6.00 -15.43
CA PRO A 230 -33.38 5.66 -15.40
C PRO A 230 -34.00 5.71 -16.81
N THR A 231 -35.17 5.15 -16.96
CA THR A 231 -36.00 5.43 -18.13
C THR A 231 -36.45 6.89 -18.13
N PHE A 232 -36.52 7.50 -19.31
CA PHE A 232 -37.08 8.84 -19.50
C PHE A 232 -37.78 8.93 -20.86
N ILE A 233 -38.61 9.94 -21.06
CA ILE A 233 -39.26 10.20 -22.36
C ILE A 233 -38.28 10.98 -23.23
N ALA A 234 -37.94 10.40 -24.39
CA ALA A 234 -37.02 11.01 -25.34
C ALA A 234 -37.69 12.23 -26.00
N ILE A 235 -36.99 13.37 -26.00
CA ILE A 235 -37.49 14.65 -26.56
C ILE A 235 -36.60 15.11 -27.71
N ASN A 236 -37.22 15.43 -28.84
CA ASN A 236 -36.56 16.11 -29.95
C ASN A 236 -37.57 17.08 -30.64
N THR A 237 -37.41 18.35 -30.36
CA THR A 237 -38.26 19.41 -30.93
C THR A 237 -37.67 20.01 -32.21
N THR A 238 -36.56 19.46 -32.71
CA THR A 238 -35.89 19.89 -33.93
C THR A 238 -36.33 19.08 -35.14
N THR A 239 -35.88 19.46 -36.33
CA THR A 239 -36.18 18.74 -37.58
C THR A 239 -35.11 17.72 -37.97
N ALA A 240 -34.03 17.58 -37.20
CA ALA A 240 -32.95 16.64 -37.42
C ALA A 240 -32.74 15.73 -36.20
N PRO A 241 -32.15 14.52 -36.34
CA PRO A 241 -31.80 13.68 -35.22
C PRO A 241 -30.87 14.41 -34.23
N VAL A 242 -31.17 14.30 -32.93
CA VAL A 242 -30.31 14.76 -31.83
C VAL A 242 -29.57 13.59 -31.25
N VAL A 243 -28.23 13.67 -31.25
CA VAL A 243 -27.36 12.63 -30.69
C VAL A 243 -26.79 13.14 -29.38
N ALA A 244 -27.12 12.45 -28.29
CA ALA A 244 -26.53 12.67 -26.98
C ALA A 244 -25.45 11.62 -26.74
N THR A 245 -24.23 12.08 -26.43
CA THR A 245 -23.15 11.20 -25.94
C THR A 245 -23.21 11.17 -24.41
N ILE A 246 -23.39 9.98 -23.88
CA ILE A 246 -23.34 9.71 -22.43
C ILE A 246 -21.95 9.21 -22.10
N THR A 247 -21.23 9.93 -21.24
CA THR A 247 -19.94 9.53 -20.72
C THR A 247 -20.09 9.02 -19.30
N VAL A 248 -19.75 7.76 -19.05
CA VAL A 248 -19.87 7.10 -17.75
C VAL A 248 -18.48 6.90 -17.17
N THR A 249 -18.26 7.40 -15.97
CA THR A 249 -16.98 7.29 -15.23
C THR A 249 -17.21 6.43 -13.99
N PRO A 250 -16.57 5.25 -13.88
CA PRO A 250 -16.62 4.43 -12.68
C PRO A 250 -15.60 4.96 -11.65
N THR A 251 -15.91 4.85 -10.36
CA THR A 251 -14.97 5.11 -9.26
C THR A 251 -14.95 3.87 -8.36
N PHE A 252 -13.80 3.23 -8.25
CA PHE A 252 -13.59 2.12 -7.34
C PHE A 252 -13.27 2.64 -5.93
N VAL A 253 -13.96 2.14 -4.91
CA VAL A 253 -13.81 2.55 -3.50
C VAL A 253 -13.46 1.35 -2.65
N ASN A 254 -12.25 1.37 -2.10
CA ASN A 254 -11.74 0.42 -1.12
C ASN A 254 -10.64 1.14 -0.30
N GLY A 255 -11.04 1.75 0.83
CA GLY A 255 -10.17 2.58 1.66
C GLY A 255 -9.82 3.94 1.05
N VAL A 256 -9.58 3.99 -0.26
CA VAL A 256 -9.40 5.21 -1.07
C VAL A 256 -10.27 5.14 -2.32
N SER A 257 -10.58 6.29 -2.91
CA SER A 257 -11.38 6.40 -4.14
C SER A 257 -10.44 6.48 -5.35
N CYS A 258 -10.56 5.52 -6.27
CA CYS A 258 -9.78 5.44 -7.49
C CYS A 258 -10.69 5.67 -8.69
N VAL A 259 -10.52 6.81 -9.35
CA VAL A 259 -11.29 7.16 -10.56
C VAL A 259 -10.85 6.22 -11.70
N GLY A 260 -11.83 5.58 -12.32
CA GLY A 260 -11.63 4.62 -13.39
C GLY A 260 -11.60 5.23 -14.79
N THR A 261 -11.55 4.38 -15.80
CA THR A 261 -11.53 4.80 -17.20
C THR A 261 -12.96 5.08 -17.69
N PRO A 262 -13.26 6.28 -18.21
CA PRO A 262 -14.57 6.59 -18.76
C PRO A 262 -14.89 5.74 -20.01
N THR A 263 -16.18 5.43 -20.17
CA THR A 263 -16.73 4.78 -21.37
C THR A 263 -17.88 5.61 -21.88
N THR A 264 -18.11 5.60 -23.19
CA THR A 264 -19.17 6.38 -23.83
C THR A 264 -20.12 5.48 -24.61
N PHE A 265 -21.39 5.88 -24.66
CA PHE A 265 -22.41 5.36 -25.58
C PHE A 265 -23.33 6.50 -26.03
N THR A 266 -24.18 6.29 -27.04
CA THR A 266 -25.04 7.31 -27.58
C THR A 266 -26.52 6.99 -27.42
N ILE A 267 -27.32 8.05 -27.24
CA ILE A 267 -28.78 8.03 -27.36
C ILE A 267 -29.14 8.98 -28.48
N THR A 268 -29.69 8.44 -29.57
CA THR A 268 -30.15 9.22 -30.72
C THR A 268 -31.65 9.35 -30.68
N VAL A 269 -32.15 10.58 -30.70
CA VAL A 269 -33.60 10.85 -30.75
C VAL A 269 -33.95 11.44 -32.09
N ASN A 270 -34.70 10.69 -32.89
CA ASN A 270 -35.19 11.12 -34.18
C ASN A 270 -36.39 12.08 -34.02
N PRO A 271 -36.54 13.08 -34.87
CA PRO A 271 -37.73 13.93 -34.87
C PRO A 271 -38.97 13.14 -35.29
N THR A 272 -40.14 13.64 -34.94
CA THR A 272 -41.41 13.16 -35.48
C THR A 272 -41.70 13.88 -36.80
N ALA A 273 -41.85 13.11 -37.86
CA ALA A 273 -42.19 13.73 -39.15
C ALA A 273 -43.59 14.34 -39.07
N THR A 274 -43.76 15.50 -39.67
CA THR A 274 -45.02 16.19 -39.80
C THR A 274 -45.33 16.37 -41.29
N VAL A 275 -46.57 16.62 -41.60
CA VAL A 275 -46.98 16.99 -42.92
C VAL A 275 -47.64 18.37 -42.86
N ASN A 276 -47.25 19.24 -43.75
CA ASN A 276 -47.85 20.57 -43.83
C ASN A 276 -49.33 20.47 -44.24
N ALA A 277 -50.13 21.38 -43.69
CA ALA A 277 -51.55 21.42 -44.01
C ALA A 277 -51.76 21.65 -45.54
N VAL A 278 -52.64 20.87 -46.12
CA VAL A 278 -53.01 20.98 -47.52
C VAL A 278 -54.36 21.70 -47.59
N ALA A 279 -54.46 22.64 -48.52
CA ALA A 279 -55.73 23.38 -48.74
C ALA A 279 -56.81 22.47 -49.30
N ASN A 280 -58.02 22.63 -48.78
CA ASN A 280 -59.20 21.93 -49.30
C ASN A 280 -59.44 22.35 -50.76
N GLN A 281 -59.83 21.38 -51.62
CA GLN A 281 -60.26 21.65 -52.97
C GLN A 281 -61.77 21.54 -53.04
N VAL A 282 -62.43 22.49 -53.62
CA VAL A 282 -63.86 22.51 -53.96
C VAL A 282 -63.97 22.52 -55.48
N LEU A 283 -64.58 21.45 -56.01
CA LEU A 283 -64.63 21.26 -57.47
C LEU A 283 -66.10 21.10 -57.92
N CYS A 284 -66.41 21.60 -59.10
CA CYS A 284 -67.68 21.31 -59.76
C CYS A 284 -67.64 19.95 -60.45
N ASN A 285 -68.77 19.35 -60.63
CA ASN A 285 -68.88 18.05 -61.30
C ASN A 285 -68.26 18.12 -62.72
N GLY A 286 -67.30 17.23 -63.01
CA GLY A 286 -66.58 17.19 -64.30
C GLY A 286 -65.32 18.04 -64.35
N SER A 287 -65.00 18.85 -63.33
CA SER A 287 -63.75 19.65 -63.27
C SER A 287 -62.55 18.78 -62.83
N PRO A 288 -61.39 18.94 -63.46
CA PRO A 288 -60.20 18.25 -63.02
C PRO A 288 -59.71 18.76 -61.62
N SER A 289 -59.27 17.87 -60.75
CA SER A 289 -58.62 18.28 -59.53
C SER A 289 -57.19 18.77 -59.77
N THR A 290 -56.69 19.66 -58.93
CA THR A 290 -55.27 20.02 -58.93
C THR A 290 -54.45 19.02 -58.16
N ALA A 291 -53.24 18.69 -58.62
CA ALA A 291 -52.35 17.79 -57.93
C ALA A 291 -52.05 18.35 -56.52
N ILE A 292 -52.13 17.46 -55.51
CA ILE A 292 -51.77 17.78 -54.14
C ILE A 292 -50.37 17.28 -53.89
N ALA A 293 -49.43 18.19 -53.63
CA ALA A 293 -48.06 17.88 -53.19
C ALA A 293 -48.02 17.92 -51.65
N PHE A 294 -47.64 16.83 -51.03
CA PHE A 294 -47.37 16.80 -49.60
C PHE A 294 -45.93 17.26 -49.35
N THR A 295 -45.75 18.17 -48.42
CA THR A 295 -44.45 18.64 -47.94
C THR A 295 -44.36 18.55 -46.43
N SER A 296 -43.17 18.45 -45.89
CA SER A 296 -42.87 18.30 -44.44
C SER A 296 -41.82 19.27 -44.00
#